data_21d7f5a0e62ef9432271965d6ead52d6
#
_entry.id   21d7f5a0e62ef9432271965d6ead52d6
#
_cell.length_a   1.000
_cell.length_b   1.000
_cell.length_c   1.000
_cell.angle_alpha   90.00
_cell.angle_beta   90.00
_cell.angle_gamma   90.00
#
_symmetry.space_group_name_H-M   'P 1'
#
loop_
_entity.id
_entity.type
_entity.pdbx_description
1 polymer ?
#
loop_
_entity_poly.entity_id
_entity_poly.type
_entity_poly.pdbx_seq_one_letter_code
_entity_poly.pdbx_strand_id
1 'polypeptide(L)'
;NSNGNSYNHPNGYGEADVLISDIINMKNYDSNQTVFMSFYWNFNINGEYPDYQDSIKLEFMNKQNEWELVWYKTGGAENFIGNDFIFEILKITTQFMHENFQFKFSNIGNSEGPFDSWVLDYIYIDSNRNENDSTFLDRTLSFTPKKIFKDYFSIPIKHFSLSDEITDSLVIKVKNLDKNIQPINYSYLVSSDELSISEFIEKDKPLSPILNGFESRVIKNKKINISDYNSDLDSININLKFFITSGDSSLNNINYLNNDTSYYKVDFSNYYSYDDGSGEYAAGLNQKNSELILEYKTLKKDTLTHISILFPNTNNQYNGNINLVAYNSYKEEKILNQPEFISFDNVVLTVFAAIIT
;
A
#
# COMPACT_ATOMS: atom_id res chain seq x y z
N ASN A 1 15.62 0.49 1.55
CA ASN A 1 15.45 1.83 2.11
C ASN A 1 14.80 2.78 1.09
N SER A 2 14.45 3.99 1.50
CA SER A 2 13.76 5.00 0.67
C SER A 2 14.47 5.35 -0.66
N ASN A 3 15.74 5.01 -0.81
CA ASN A 3 16.54 5.22 -2.01
C ASN A 3 16.61 3.97 -2.91
N GLY A 4 15.85 2.92 -2.62
CA GLY A 4 15.88 1.66 -3.34
C GLY A 4 17.15 0.82 -3.11
N ASN A 5 17.97 1.18 -2.13
CA ASN A 5 19.14 0.40 -1.75
C ASN A 5 18.79 -0.61 -0.66
N SER A 6 19.43 -1.77 -0.69
CA SER A 6 19.33 -2.75 0.40
C SER A 6 19.85 -2.18 1.72
N TYR A 7 19.34 -2.68 2.84
CA TYR A 7 19.92 -2.40 4.15
C TYR A 7 21.26 -3.13 4.27
N ASN A 8 22.19 -2.53 5.00
CA ASN A 8 23.55 -3.07 5.12
C ASN A 8 23.82 -3.48 6.58
N HIS A 9 23.07 -4.45 7.08
CA HIS A 9 23.32 -5.05 8.39
C HIS A 9 24.18 -6.31 8.28
N PRO A 10 25.22 -6.46 9.10
CA PRO A 10 26.16 -7.58 9.01
C PRO A 10 25.51 -8.96 9.10
N ASN A 11 24.37 -9.05 9.75
CA ASN A 11 23.63 -10.31 9.98
C ASN A 11 22.24 -10.30 9.38
N GLY A 12 21.92 -9.36 8.48
CA GLY A 12 20.56 -9.21 7.93
C GLY A 12 19.50 -8.82 8.95
N TYR A 13 19.88 -8.47 10.18
CA TYR A 13 18.99 -8.13 11.29
C TYR A 13 19.45 -6.87 12.02
N GLY A 14 18.53 -5.96 12.33
CA GLY A 14 18.82 -4.74 13.08
C GLY A 14 17.79 -3.64 12.88
N GLU A 15 18.19 -2.37 13.07
CA GLU A 15 17.34 -1.21 12.78
C GLU A 15 17.19 -1.07 11.26
N ALA A 16 16.00 -1.36 10.75
CA ALA A 16 15.68 -1.33 9.32
C ALA A 16 15.17 0.06 8.92
N ASP A 17 13.89 0.35 9.20
CA ASP A 17 13.28 1.62 8.83
C ASP A 17 13.18 2.55 10.03
N VAL A 18 13.38 3.85 9.77
CA VAL A 18 13.29 4.91 10.77
C VAL A 18 12.43 6.04 10.23
N LEU A 19 11.41 6.42 10.99
CA LEU A 19 10.57 7.58 10.75
C LEU A 19 10.86 8.61 11.82
N ILE A 20 11.42 9.75 11.43
CA ILE A 20 11.72 10.89 12.34
C ILE A 20 10.84 12.06 11.96
N SER A 21 10.20 12.69 12.95
CA SER A 21 9.42 13.91 12.73
C SER A 21 10.31 15.09 12.38
N ASP A 22 9.74 16.09 11.73
CA ASP A 22 10.31 17.43 11.76
C ASP A 22 10.37 17.96 13.19
N ILE A 23 11.15 19.04 13.40
CA ILE A 23 11.26 19.70 14.70
C ILE A 23 9.92 20.35 15.07
N ILE A 24 9.41 19.99 16.24
CA ILE A 24 8.18 20.53 16.81
C ILE A 24 8.54 21.44 17.98
N ASN A 25 8.17 22.71 17.89
CA ASN A 25 8.44 23.66 18.95
C ASN A 25 7.39 23.52 20.08
N MET A 26 7.80 22.92 21.18
CA MET A 26 6.97 22.72 22.37
C MET A 26 7.35 23.64 23.54
N LYS A 27 8.16 24.66 23.32
CA LYS A 27 8.68 25.57 24.37
C LYS A 27 7.59 26.30 25.17
N ASN A 28 6.44 26.56 24.52
CA ASN A 28 5.36 27.31 25.17
C ASN A 28 4.43 26.42 26.02
N TYR A 29 4.62 25.11 26.03
CA TYR A 29 3.89 24.20 26.88
C TYR A 29 4.58 24.02 28.22
N ASP A 30 3.82 24.02 29.30
CA ASP A 30 4.32 23.89 30.67
C ASP A 30 3.63 22.69 31.40
N SER A 31 3.97 22.56 32.68
CA SER A 31 3.43 21.47 33.52
C SER A 31 1.91 21.51 33.74
N ASN A 32 1.27 22.66 33.46
CA ASN A 32 -0.18 22.83 33.62
C ASN A 32 -0.96 22.38 32.39
N GLN A 33 -0.28 22.19 31.26
CA GLN A 33 -0.86 21.73 30.01
C GLN A 33 -0.60 20.24 29.82
N THR A 34 -1.64 19.52 29.49
CA THR A 34 -1.54 18.10 29.15
C THR A 34 -1.37 17.93 27.66
N VAL A 35 -0.17 17.54 27.23
CA VAL A 35 0.12 17.21 25.84
C VAL A 35 0.20 15.71 25.71
N PHE A 36 -0.51 15.17 24.72
CA PHE A 36 -0.50 13.74 24.42
C PHE A 36 -0.18 13.53 22.96
N MET A 37 0.56 12.46 22.68
CA MET A 37 0.73 11.85 21.37
C MET A 37 -0.13 10.60 21.31
N SER A 38 -0.86 10.43 20.24
CA SER A 38 -1.57 9.19 19.95
C SER A 38 -1.27 8.73 18.52
N PHE A 39 -1.40 7.43 18.28
CA PHE A 39 -1.24 6.83 16.97
C PHE A 39 -1.95 5.48 16.91
N TYR A 40 -2.19 5.02 15.70
CA TYR A 40 -2.62 3.65 15.43
C TYR A 40 -1.44 2.85 14.88
N TRP A 41 -1.36 1.59 15.24
CA TRP A 41 -0.37 0.68 14.70
C TRP A 41 -0.95 -0.70 14.40
N ASN A 42 -0.33 -1.39 13.44
CA ASN A 42 -0.63 -2.78 13.10
C ASN A 42 0.62 -3.41 12.47
N PHE A 43 0.70 -4.74 12.43
CA PHE A 43 1.81 -5.45 11.78
C PHE A 43 1.35 -6.50 10.76
N ASN A 44 0.08 -6.51 10.33
CA ASN A 44 -0.47 -7.56 9.46
C ASN A 44 -1.04 -7.03 8.14
N ILE A 45 -0.43 -6.04 7.51
CA ILE A 45 -1.04 -5.44 6.32
C ILE A 45 -0.30 -5.79 5.03
N ASN A 46 1.05 -5.83 5.02
CA ASN A 46 1.85 -5.86 3.81
C ASN A 46 3.04 -6.83 3.83
N GLY A 47 2.94 -7.96 4.52
CA GLY A 47 4.08 -8.89 4.55
C GLY A 47 3.94 -9.97 5.60
N GLU A 48 5.04 -10.58 5.94
CA GLU A 48 5.14 -11.52 7.05
C GLU A 48 5.03 -10.78 8.39
N TYR A 49 4.50 -11.47 9.38
CA TYR A 49 4.42 -10.94 10.74
C TYR A 49 5.80 -10.79 11.35
N PRO A 50 6.07 -9.69 12.08
CA PRO A 50 7.28 -9.60 12.88
C PRO A 50 7.40 -10.77 13.86
N ASP A 51 8.57 -11.35 13.90
CA ASP A 51 8.91 -12.42 14.83
C ASP A 51 8.97 -11.91 16.28
N TYR A 52 9.01 -12.83 17.24
CA TYR A 52 9.03 -12.48 18.67
C TYR A 52 10.22 -11.59 19.07
N GLN A 53 11.33 -11.69 18.36
CA GLN A 53 12.53 -10.87 18.60
C GLN A 53 12.45 -9.48 17.97
N ASP A 54 11.55 -9.28 17.02
CA ASP A 54 11.39 -8.02 16.30
C ASP A 54 10.58 -7.02 17.11
N SER A 55 10.78 -5.77 16.86
CA SER A 55 10.08 -4.73 17.60
C SER A 55 9.95 -3.43 16.82
N ILE A 56 8.88 -2.70 17.12
CA ILE A 56 8.78 -1.29 16.83
C ILE A 56 9.01 -0.50 18.10
N LYS A 57 9.76 0.60 18.00
CA LYS A 57 10.09 1.48 19.11
C LYS A 57 9.65 2.90 18.81
N LEU A 58 9.23 3.62 19.84
CA LEU A 58 9.02 5.06 19.81
C LEU A 58 9.96 5.73 20.82
N GLU A 59 10.73 6.67 20.35
CA GLU A 59 11.66 7.45 21.15
C GLU A 59 11.33 8.94 21.02
N PHE A 60 11.51 9.68 22.11
CA PHE A 60 11.39 11.14 22.14
C PHE A 60 12.75 11.79 22.36
N MET A 61 12.98 12.92 21.69
CA MET A 61 14.16 13.75 21.88
C MET A 61 14.04 14.55 23.18
N ASN A 62 14.98 14.37 24.11
CA ASN A 62 15.03 15.15 25.35
C ASN A 62 15.75 16.49 25.17
N LYS A 63 15.79 17.31 26.24
CA LYS A 63 16.48 18.63 26.25
C LYS A 63 17.98 18.56 26.05
N GLN A 64 18.61 17.41 26.25
CA GLN A 64 20.03 17.15 26.03
C GLN A 64 20.34 16.70 24.59
N ASN A 65 19.34 16.64 23.73
CA ASN A 65 19.38 16.09 22.37
C ASN A 65 19.70 14.58 22.35
N GLU A 66 19.18 13.84 23.31
CA GLU A 66 19.30 12.40 23.38
C GLU A 66 17.92 11.75 23.13
N TRP A 67 17.91 10.61 22.42
CA TRP A 67 16.73 9.82 22.21
C TRP A 67 16.42 8.97 23.44
N GLU A 68 15.21 9.10 23.98
CA GLU A 68 14.70 8.31 25.09
C GLU A 68 13.56 7.42 24.66
N LEU A 69 13.64 6.12 24.93
CA LEU A 69 12.60 5.15 24.67
C LEU A 69 11.37 5.44 25.54
N VAL A 70 10.21 5.68 24.90
CA VAL A 70 8.94 5.97 25.60
C VAL A 70 7.88 4.90 25.38
N TRP A 71 8.01 4.11 24.33
CA TRP A 71 7.10 3.01 24.02
C TRP A 71 7.75 2.00 23.08
N TYR A 72 7.36 0.72 23.17
CA TYR A 72 7.75 -0.32 22.23
C TYR A 72 6.73 -1.46 22.20
N LYS A 73 6.72 -2.22 21.11
CA LYS A 73 6.01 -3.48 20.98
C LYS A 73 6.92 -4.50 20.32
N THR A 74 6.82 -5.76 20.80
CA THR A 74 7.46 -6.91 20.18
C THR A 74 6.47 -7.58 19.22
N GLY A 75 7.00 -8.22 18.18
CA GLY A 75 6.25 -9.12 17.31
C GLY A 75 5.83 -10.41 18.02
N GLY A 76 5.55 -11.43 17.23
CA GLY A 76 5.09 -12.74 17.68
C GLY A 76 3.59 -12.93 17.49
N ALA A 77 3.20 -14.11 17.03
CA ALA A 77 1.81 -14.43 16.69
C ALA A 77 0.83 -14.29 17.88
N GLU A 78 1.31 -14.48 19.10
CA GLU A 78 0.52 -14.33 20.34
C GLU A 78 0.15 -12.86 20.63
N ASN A 79 0.92 -11.91 20.08
CA ASN A 79 0.64 -10.47 20.21
C ASN A 79 -0.29 -9.96 19.11
N PHE A 80 -0.69 -10.84 18.20
CA PHE A 80 -1.57 -10.51 17.10
C PHE A 80 -3.05 -10.44 17.55
N ILE A 81 -3.64 -9.27 17.43
CA ILE A 81 -5.04 -9.00 17.84
C ILE A 81 -5.93 -8.76 16.59
N GLY A 82 -5.84 -9.64 15.59
CA GLY A 82 -6.66 -9.51 14.37
C GLY A 82 -6.16 -8.46 13.37
N ASN A 83 -7.00 -8.11 12.40
CA ASN A 83 -6.64 -7.21 11.29
C ASN A 83 -6.91 -5.72 11.59
N ASP A 84 -7.30 -5.38 12.82
CA ASP A 84 -7.62 -4.01 13.18
C ASP A 84 -6.39 -3.28 13.73
N PHE A 85 -6.32 -1.99 13.47
CA PHE A 85 -5.33 -1.12 14.08
C PHE A 85 -5.55 -0.99 15.58
N ILE A 86 -4.45 -1.01 16.34
CA ILE A 86 -4.42 -0.81 17.78
C ILE A 86 -4.10 0.66 18.06
N PHE A 87 -4.89 1.25 18.94
CA PHE A 87 -4.71 2.64 19.35
C PHE A 87 -3.80 2.74 20.58
N GLU A 88 -2.86 3.66 20.52
CA GLU A 88 -1.97 4.02 21.65
C GLU A 88 -2.05 5.53 21.91
N ILE A 89 -1.97 5.90 23.16
CA ILE A 89 -1.90 7.30 23.61
C ILE A 89 -0.89 7.46 24.74
N LEU A 90 -0.01 8.43 24.62
CA LEU A 90 1.12 8.65 25.51
C LEU A 90 1.19 10.11 25.93
N LYS A 91 1.39 10.38 27.22
CA LYS A 91 1.61 11.71 27.72
C LYS A 91 3.03 12.17 27.39
N ILE A 92 3.16 13.35 26.79
CA ILE A 92 4.45 14.01 26.61
C ILE A 92 4.77 14.76 27.90
N THR A 93 5.77 14.31 28.63
CA THR A 93 6.19 14.89 29.90
C THR A 93 7.05 16.14 29.70
N THR A 94 7.21 16.97 30.74
CA THR A 94 7.88 18.27 30.67
C THR A 94 9.35 18.21 30.25
N GLN A 95 10.01 17.06 30.42
CA GLN A 95 11.39 16.86 29.93
C GLN A 95 11.50 16.92 28.41
N PHE A 96 10.41 16.60 27.70
CA PHE A 96 10.32 16.65 26.23
C PHE A 96 9.71 17.96 25.71
N MET A 97 9.20 18.84 26.58
CA MET A 97 8.60 20.12 26.18
C MET A 97 9.68 21.19 25.99
N HIS A 98 10.25 21.23 24.77
CA HIS A 98 11.28 22.20 24.38
C HIS A 98 11.17 22.56 22.89
N GLU A 99 11.99 23.51 22.43
CA GLU A 99 11.88 24.05 21.07
C GLU A 99 12.34 23.10 19.96
N ASN A 100 13.12 22.06 20.30
CA ASN A 100 13.64 21.08 19.33
C ASN A 100 13.07 19.68 19.57
N PHE A 101 11.85 19.57 20.06
CA PHE A 101 11.23 18.25 20.24
C PHE A 101 11.08 17.54 18.91
N GLN A 102 11.43 16.26 18.92
CA GLN A 102 11.18 15.33 17.82
C GLN A 102 10.76 13.97 18.40
N PHE A 103 10.05 13.20 17.62
CA PHE A 103 9.81 11.79 17.89
C PHE A 103 10.40 10.93 16.77
N LYS A 104 10.73 9.69 17.11
CA LYS A 104 11.32 8.72 16.18
C LYS A 104 10.69 7.35 16.39
N PHE A 105 10.12 6.79 15.31
CA PHE A 105 9.79 5.38 15.26
C PHE A 105 10.91 4.62 14.57
N SER A 106 11.29 3.47 15.13
CA SER A 106 12.30 2.57 14.54
C SER A 106 11.74 1.16 14.46
N ASN A 107 11.87 0.54 13.29
CA ASN A 107 11.64 -0.89 13.09
C ASN A 107 12.94 -1.64 13.35
N ILE A 108 12.90 -2.63 14.25
CA ILE A 108 13.99 -3.56 14.51
C ILE A 108 13.53 -4.93 14.04
N GLY A 109 14.19 -5.49 13.04
CA GLY A 109 13.78 -6.75 12.45
C GLY A 109 14.74 -7.23 11.37
N ASN A 110 14.26 -8.13 10.52
CA ASN A 110 14.98 -8.60 9.37
C ASN A 110 15.02 -7.51 8.29
N SER A 111 16.19 -7.28 7.72
CA SER A 111 16.38 -6.29 6.65
C SER A 111 16.35 -6.89 5.25
N GLU A 112 16.06 -8.18 5.11
CA GLU A 112 16.01 -8.93 3.86
C GLU A 112 14.56 -9.28 3.51
N GLY A 113 14.02 -8.69 2.44
CA GLY A 113 12.67 -8.96 1.94
C GLY A 113 11.55 -8.18 2.67
N PRO A 114 10.28 -8.47 2.37
CA PRO A 114 9.11 -7.80 2.96
C PRO A 114 8.71 -8.44 4.29
N PHE A 115 9.69 -8.69 5.16
CA PHE A 115 9.49 -9.31 6.46
C PHE A 115 9.36 -8.23 7.54
N ASP A 116 8.77 -8.60 8.68
CA ASP A 116 8.74 -7.81 9.91
C ASP A 116 8.14 -6.40 9.72
N SER A 117 7.08 -6.30 8.91
CA SER A 117 6.48 -5.03 8.54
C SER A 117 5.56 -4.50 9.64
N TRP A 118 5.79 -3.25 10.04
CA TRP A 118 4.92 -2.49 10.92
C TRP A 118 4.23 -1.37 10.15
N VAL A 119 3.00 -1.08 10.49
CA VAL A 119 2.21 0.00 9.89
C VAL A 119 1.82 0.98 10.98
N LEU A 120 2.07 2.25 10.73
CA LEU A 120 1.68 3.36 11.58
C LEU A 120 0.69 4.24 10.84
N ASP A 121 -0.33 4.69 11.55
CA ASP A 121 -1.33 5.59 11.00
C ASP A 121 -1.78 6.60 12.06
N TYR A 122 -2.30 7.73 11.60
CA TYR A 122 -2.98 8.72 12.42
C TYR A 122 -2.16 9.22 13.62
N ILE A 123 -0.89 9.57 13.38
CA ILE A 123 -0.02 10.15 14.41
C ILE A 123 -0.52 11.56 14.72
N TYR A 124 -0.94 11.79 15.96
CA TYR A 124 -1.56 13.04 16.38
C TYR A 124 -1.01 13.52 17.71
N ILE A 125 -0.52 14.77 17.75
CA ILE A 125 -0.02 15.43 18.96
C ILE A 125 -0.85 16.69 19.18
N ASP A 126 -1.41 16.85 20.38
CA ASP A 126 -2.12 18.07 20.75
C ASP A 126 -2.10 18.30 22.26
N SER A 127 -2.38 19.54 22.65
CA SER A 127 -2.55 19.96 24.02
C SER A 127 -4.02 19.79 24.47
N ASN A 128 -4.24 19.86 25.80
CA ASN A 128 -5.56 19.73 26.40
C ASN A 128 -6.26 18.37 26.14
N ARG A 129 -5.48 17.37 25.85
CA ARG A 129 -5.91 15.98 25.71
C ARG A 129 -5.79 15.24 27.05
N ASN A 130 -6.40 14.08 27.14
CA ASN A 130 -6.27 13.16 28.25
C ASN A 130 -6.15 11.70 27.76
N GLU A 131 -5.83 10.80 28.66
CA GLU A 131 -5.58 9.39 28.34
C GLU A 131 -6.80 8.62 27.76
N ASN A 132 -8.01 9.17 27.93
CA ASN A 132 -9.26 8.59 27.40
C ASN A 132 -9.65 9.22 26.03
N ASP A 133 -8.84 10.11 25.49
CA ASP A 133 -9.12 10.79 24.22
C ASP A 133 -8.72 9.91 23.05
N SER A 134 -9.60 8.96 22.73
CA SER A 134 -9.42 7.95 21.68
C SER A 134 -10.37 8.14 20.48
N THR A 135 -11.05 9.29 20.38
CA THR A 135 -12.04 9.54 19.35
C THR A 135 -11.67 10.71 18.47
N PHE A 136 -11.94 10.58 17.17
CA PHE A 136 -11.74 11.63 16.19
C PHE A 136 -13.02 11.85 15.42
N LEU A 137 -13.39 13.11 15.17
CA LEU A 137 -14.56 13.48 14.36
C LEU A 137 -14.27 13.25 12.87
N ASP A 138 -13.76 12.08 12.56
CA ASP A 138 -13.33 11.69 11.24
C ASP A 138 -14.05 10.43 10.75
N ARG A 139 -14.49 10.46 9.51
CA ARG A 139 -15.03 9.32 8.76
C ARG A 139 -14.24 9.21 7.48
N THR A 140 -13.58 8.11 7.27
CA THR A 140 -12.51 7.97 6.28
C THR A 140 -12.74 6.80 5.33
N LEU A 141 -12.16 6.89 4.15
CA LEU A 141 -11.91 5.74 3.29
C LEU A 141 -10.70 4.97 3.82
N SER A 142 -10.93 3.82 4.44
CA SER A 142 -9.88 2.99 5.03
C SER A 142 -9.35 1.91 4.10
N PHE A 143 -10.00 1.69 2.96
CA PHE A 143 -9.55 0.80 1.90
C PHE A 143 -10.18 1.18 0.57
N THR A 144 -9.39 1.12 -0.49
CA THR A 144 -9.83 1.30 -1.88
C THR A 144 -9.30 0.17 -2.76
N PRO A 145 -9.99 -0.19 -3.85
CA PRO A 145 -9.52 -1.25 -4.72
C PRO A 145 -8.19 -0.86 -5.38
N LYS A 146 -7.27 -1.82 -5.42
CA LYS A 146 -5.97 -1.66 -6.06
C LYS A 146 -5.97 -2.10 -7.53
N LYS A 147 -6.95 -2.90 -7.97
CA LYS A 147 -7.10 -3.35 -9.36
C LYS A 147 -8.57 -3.55 -9.71
N ILE A 148 -8.89 -3.42 -10.99
CA ILE A 148 -10.23 -3.67 -11.53
C ILE A 148 -10.32 -5.01 -12.28
N PHE A 149 -9.20 -5.58 -12.71
CA PHE A 149 -9.16 -6.88 -13.35
C PHE A 149 -9.05 -8.00 -12.32
N LYS A 150 -9.48 -9.20 -12.69
CA LYS A 150 -9.40 -10.36 -11.80
C LYS A 150 -7.97 -10.75 -11.49
N ASP A 151 -7.14 -10.88 -12.53
CA ASP A 151 -5.79 -11.40 -12.40
C ASP A 151 -4.70 -10.35 -12.59
N TYR A 152 -4.86 -9.41 -13.52
CA TYR A 152 -3.84 -8.47 -13.95
C TYR A 152 -4.06 -7.06 -13.42
N PHE A 153 -3.02 -6.25 -13.40
CA PHE A 153 -3.11 -4.78 -13.28
C PHE A 153 -3.24 -4.08 -14.63
N SER A 154 -2.64 -4.65 -15.68
CA SER A 154 -2.82 -4.19 -17.05
C SER A 154 -3.11 -5.35 -17.99
N ILE A 155 -3.96 -5.11 -18.98
CA ILE A 155 -4.33 -6.05 -20.02
C ILE A 155 -4.23 -5.33 -21.36
N PRO A 156 -3.70 -5.99 -22.42
CA PRO A 156 -3.71 -5.41 -23.76
C PRO A 156 -5.12 -5.03 -24.20
N ILE A 157 -5.27 -3.79 -24.65
CA ILE A 157 -6.58 -3.27 -25.05
C ILE A 157 -7.27 -4.16 -26.10
N LYS A 158 -6.51 -4.71 -27.04
CA LYS A 158 -7.02 -5.60 -28.09
C LYS A 158 -7.41 -7.00 -27.58
N HIS A 159 -6.98 -7.37 -26.38
CA HIS A 159 -7.31 -8.64 -25.73
C HIS A 159 -8.45 -8.52 -24.73
N PHE A 160 -8.80 -7.29 -24.38
CA PHE A 160 -9.82 -7.03 -23.40
C PHE A 160 -11.21 -7.49 -23.94
N SER A 161 -11.90 -8.31 -23.17
CA SER A 161 -13.29 -8.67 -23.38
C SER A 161 -14.11 -8.24 -22.17
N LEU A 162 -15.07 -7.36 -22.40
CA LEU A 162 -15.79 -6.61 -21.37
C LEU A 162 -16.44 -7.44 -20.26
N SER A 163 -16.79 -8.68 -20.53
CA SER A 163 -17.62 -9.46 -19.59
C SER A 163 -16.82 -10.24 -18.56
N ASP A 164 -15.59 -10.68 -18.87
CA ASP A 164 -14.97 -11.77 -18.11
C ASP A 164 -13.79 -11.31 -17.24
N GLU A 165 -13.14 -10.19 -17.56
CA GLU A 165 -11.89 -9.79 -16.93
C GLU A 165 -12.05 -8.72 -15.83
N ILE A 166 -13.13 -7.94 -15.86
CA ILE A 166 -13.41 -6.98 -14.79
C ILE A 166 -13.99 -7.70 -13.58
N THR A 167 -13.54 -7.34 -12.40
CA THR A 167 -14.11 -7.85 -11.14
C THR A 167 -15.60 -7.52 -11.03
N ASP A 168 -16.40 -8.42 -10.45
CA ASP A 168 -17.86 -8.25 -10.35
C ASP A 168 -18.27 -7.05 -9.50
N SER A 169 -17.40 -6.64 -8.59
CA SER A 169 -17.62 -5.45 -7.76
C SER A 169 -16.29 -4.83 -7.31
N LEU A 170 -16.27 -3.51 -7.23
CA LEU A 170 -15.17 -2.78 -6.60
C LEU A 170 -15.50 -2.52 -5.14
N VAL A 171 -14.60 -2.89 -4.27
CA VAL A 171 -14.79 -2.84 -2.83
C VAL A 171 -14.08 -1.62 -2.27
N ILE A 172 -14.80 -0.79 -1.52
CA ILE A 172 -14.21 0.22 -0.64
C ILE A 172 -14.58 -0.12 0.81
N LYS A 173 -13.75 0.31 1.74
CA LYS A 173 -14.02 0.21 3.18
C LYS A 173 -14.04 1.61 3.76
N VAL A 174 -15.05 1.90 4.55
CA VAL A 174 -15.17 3.17 5.29
C VAL A 174 -15.08 2.89 6.77
N LYS A 175 -14.55 3.85 7.52
CA LYS A 175 -14.44 3.76 8.98
C LYS A 175 -14.92 5.06 9.61
N ASN A 176 -15.68 4.92 10.70
CA ASN A 176 -16.02 6.02 11.61
C ASN A 176 -15.05 5.97 12.79
N LEU A 177 -14.27 7.02 12.99
CA LEU A 177 -13.33 7.15 14.12
C LEU A 177 -13.97 7.88 15.32
N ASP A 178 -15.21 8.34 15.17
CA ASP A 178 -16.00 8.89 16.28
C ASP A 178 -16.71 7.76 17.06
N LYS A 179 -16.91 7.97 18.35
CA LYS A 179 -17.73 7.09 19.22
C LYS A 179 -19.22 7.17 18.93
N ASN A 180 -19.70 8.21 18.29
CA ASN A 180 -21.10 8.44 17.97
C ASN A 180 -21.47 7.89 16.59
N ILE A 181 -22.75 7.63 16.39
CA ILE A 181 -23.32 7.29 15.08
C ILE A 181 -23.16 8.48 14.16
N GLN A 182 -22.62 8.25 12.96
CA GLN A 182 -22.34 9.30 11.98
C GLN A 182 -22.83 8.93 10.58
N PRO A 183 -23.60 9.80 9.91
CA PRO A 183 -23.99 9.59 8.51
C PRO A 183 -22.83 9.87 7.56
N ILE A 184 -22.79 9.14 6.46
CA ILE A 184 -21.98 9.46 5.28
C ILE A 184 -22.77 9.21 4.01
N ASN A 185 -22.44 9.95 2.97
CA ASN A 185 -22.77 9.61 1.60
C ASN A 185 -21.48 9.18 0.89
N TYR A 186 -21.59 8.30 -0.09
CA TYR A 186 -20.45 7.89 -0.90
C TYR A 186 -20.73 8.08 -2.38
N SER A 187 -19.69 8.32 -3.13
CA SER A 187 -19.72 8.49 -4.57
C SER A 187 -18.61 7.72 -5.24
N TYR A 188 -18.89 7.26 -6.45
CA TYR A 188 -17.95 6.59 -7.30
C TYR A 188 -18.06 7.15 -8.73
N LEU A 189 -17.00 7.79 -9.19
CA LEU A 189 -16.88 8.43 -10.50
C LEU A 189 -15.87 7.65 -11.34
N VAL A 190 -16.23 7.42 -12.59
CA VAL A 190 -15.35 6.87 -13.63
C VAL A 190 -15.16 7.93 -14.71
N SER A 191 -13.91 8.14 -15.11
CA SER A 191 -13.59 9.06 -16.20
C SER A 191 -12.45 8.56 -17.07
N SER A 192 -12.47 8.93 -18.34
CA SER A 192 -11.42 8.70 -19.31
C SER A 192 -11.46 9.79 -20.35
N ASP A 193 -10.33 10.43 -20.60
CA ASP A 193 -10.23 11.48 -21.63
C ASP A 193 -10.27 10.88 -23.02
N GLU A 194 -9.61 9.72 -23.22
CA GLU A 194 -9.56 9.01 -24.51
C GLU A 194 -10.95 8.53 -24.96
N LEU A 195 -11.77 8.13 -24.01
CA LEU A 195 -13.15 7.70 -24.27
C LEU A 195 -14.16 8.84 -24.15
N SER A 196 -13.73 10.03 -23.75
CA SER A 196 -14.61 11.20 -23.49
C SER A 196 -15.74 10.87 -22.50
N ILE A 197 -15.47 10.06 -21.48
CA ILE A 197 -16.43 9.69 -20.44
C ILE A 197 -16.11 10.38 -19.12
N SER A 198 -17.16 10.78 -18.42
CA SER A 198 -17.12 11.22 -17.03
C SER A 198 -18.49 10.91 -16.41
N GLU A 199 -18.60 9.79 -15.74
CA GLU A 199 -19.87 9.24 -15.28
C GLU A 199 -19.81 8.83 -13.82
N PHE A 200 -20.83 9.21 -13.05
CA PHE A 200 -21.06 8.70 -11.73
C PHE A 200 -21.73 7.31 -11.80
N ILE A 201 -21.04 6.30 -11.35
CA ILE A 201 -21.61 4.96 -11.14
C ILE A 201 -22.51 4.96 -9.90
N GLU A 202 -22.07 5.66 -8.84
CA GLU A 202 -22.84 5.97 -7.65
C GLU A 202 -22.60 7.44 -7.31
N LYS A 203 -23.68 8.20 -7.02
CA LYS A 203 -23.59 9.64 -6.72
C LYS A 203 -24.33 9.94 -5.42
N ASP A 204 -23.61 10.53 -4.47
CA ASP A 204 -24.13 10.99 -3.17
C ASP A 204 -25.05 9.98 -2.47
N LYS A 205 -24.71 8.70 -2.59
CA LYS A 205 -25.54 7.61 -2.09
C LYS A 205 -25.39 7.51 -0.58
N PRO A 206 -26.49 7.67 0.17
CA PRO A 206 -26.44 7.55 1.62
C PRO A 206 -26.09 6.10 2.03
N LEU A 207 -25.19 5.96 2.98
CA LEU A 207 -24.88 4.67 3.56
C LEU A 207 -25.98 4.25 4.54
N SER A 208 -26.59 3.10 4.26
CA SER A 208 -27.67 2.57 5.08
C SER A 208 -27.37 1.12 5.51
N PRO A 209 -27.57 0.77 6.77
CA PRO A 209 -27.83 1.67 7.91
C PRO A 209 -26.67 2.65 8.15
N ILE A 210 -26.88 3.70 8.94
CA ILE A 210 -25.85 4.69 9.31
C ILE A 210 -24.71 3.98 10.05
N LEU A 211 -23.47 4.48 9.93
CA LEU A 211 -22.31 3.94 10.64
C LEU A 211 -22.43 4.16 12.15
N ASN A 212 -22.29 3.10 12.91
CA ASN A 212 -22.14 3.20 14.36
C ASN A 212 -20.77 3.80 14.74
N GLY A 213 -20.63 4.17 16.01
CA GLY A 213 -19.34 4.59 16.53
C GLY A 213 -18.28 3.50 16.37
N PHE A 214 -17.07 3.87 15.93
CA PHE A 214 -15.93 2.99 15.66
C PHE A 214 -16.17 1.90 14.61
N GLU A 215 -17.30 1.92 13.91
CA GLU A 215 -17.62 0.90 12.92
C GLU A 215 -16.76 1.05 11.67
N SER A 216 -16.30 -0.09 11.16
CA SER A 216 -15.77 -0.25 9.80
C SER A 216 -16.79 -1.00 8.95
N ARG A 217 -17.05 -0.51 7.74
CA ARG A 217 -18.00 -1.15 6.84
C ARG A 217 -17.46 -1.26 5.42
N VAL A 218 -17.65 -2.43 4.83
CA VAL A 218 -17.35 -2.70 3.42
C VAL A 218 -18.52 -2.27 2.56
N ILE A 219 -18.25 -1.49 1.54
CA ILE A 219 -19.21 -1.07 0.51
C ILE A 219 -18.79 -1.75 -0.81
N LYS A 220 -19.71 -2.54 -1.38
CA LYS A 220 -19.54 -3.14 -2.69
C LYS A 220 -20.17 -2.23 -3.73
N ASN A 221 -19.35 -1.65 -4.58
CA ASN A 221 -19.78 -0.81 -5.69
C ASN A 221 -20.08 -1.67 -6.92
N LYS A 222 -20.93 -1.14 -7.79
CA LYS A 222 -21.27 -1.79 -9.05
C LYS A 222 -20.04 -1.97 -9.92
N LYS A 223 -20.07 -3.01 -10.75
CA LYS A 223 -19.11 -3.21 -11.84
C LYS A 223 -19.07 -2.00 -12.76
N ILE A 224 -17.88 -1.65 -13.23
CA ILE A 224 -17.72 -0.66 -14.29
C ILE A 224 -18.30 -1.24 -15.58
N ASN A 225 -19.13 -0.47 -16.25
CA ASN A 225 -19.57 -0.79 -17.60
C ASN A 225 -18.85 0.15 -18.58
N ILE A 226 -17.89 -0.38 -19.30
CA ILE A 226 -17.16 0.36 -20.33
C ILE A 226 -17.77 -0.03 -21.67
N SER A 227 -18.96 0.51 -21.95
CA SER A 227 -19.75 0.11 -23.13
C SER A 227 -19.21 0.65 -24.46
N ASP A 228 -18.47 1.75 -24.43
CA ASP A 228 -18.03 2.48 -25.62
C ASP A 228 -16.53 2.31 -25.89
N TYR A 229 -16.00 1.15 -25.54
CA TYR A 229 -14.64 0.80 -25.79
C TYR A 229 -14.30 0.78 -27.30
N ASN A 230 -13.31 1.60 -27.68
CA ASN A 230 -12.81 1.63 -29.06
C ASN A 230 -11.52 0.79 -29.16
N SER A 231 -11.59 -0.32 -29.89
CA SER A 231 -10.46 -1.23 -30.10
C SER A 231 -9.36 -0.66 -31.00
N ASP A 232 -9.58 0.47 -31.66
CA ASP A 232 -8.60 1.12 -32.53
C ASP A 232 -7.62 2.02 -31.77
N LEU A 233 -7.86 2.23 -30.48
CA LEU A 233 -6.92 2.97 -29.62
C LEU A 233 -5.75 2.07 -29.22
N ASP A 234 -4.56 2.68 -29.14
CA ASP A 234 -3.34 1.98 -28.69
C ASP A 234 -3.25 1.88 -27.16
N SER A 235 -3.87 2.82 -26.46
CA SER A 235 -3.96 2.83 -24.99
C SER A 235 -5.18 3.60 -24.51
N ILE A 236 -5.68 3.26 -23.33
CA ILE A 236 -6.77 3.95 -22.65
C ILE A 236 -6.42 4.06 -21.18
N ASN A 237 -6.63 5.24 -20.60
CA ASN A 237 -6.55 5.48 -19.18
C ASN A 237 -7.95 5.64 -18.60
N ILE A 238 -8.25 4.86 -17.56
CA ILE A 238 -9.49 5.01 -16.81
C ILE A 238 -9.15 5.47 -15.40
N ASN A 239 -9.69 6.61 -15.04
CA ASN A 239 -9.54 7.17 -13.71
C ASN A 239 -10.77 6.83 -12.87
N LEU A 240 -10.55 6.21 -11.73
CA LEU A 240 -11.55 5.89 -10.73
C LEU A 240 -11.36 6.83 -9.55
N LYS A 241 -12.42 7.53 -9.18
CA LYS A 241 -12.42 8.38 -8.00
C LYS A 241 -13.49 7.89 -7.04
N PHE A 242 -13.07 7.43 -5.88
CA PHE A 242 -13.95 7.11 -4.76
C PHE A 242 -13.88 8.24 -3.75
N PHE A 243 -15.02 8.69 -3.27
CA PHE A 243 -15.04 9.70 -2.21
C PHE A 243 -16.28 9.58 -1.35
N ILE A 244 -16.14 10.04 -0.12
CA ILE A 244 -17.23 10.15 0.83
C ILE A 244 -17.51 11.63 1.09
N THR A 245 -18.77 11.93 1.42
CA THR A 245 -19.18 13.20 1.97
C THR A 245 -19.62 12.95 3.39
N SER A 246 -18.77 13.34 4.30
CA SER A 246 -18.92 13.07 5.72
C SER A 246 -19.52 14.25 6.47
N GLY A 247 -19.32 15.47 5.99
CA GLY A 247 -19.61 16.70 6.73
C GLY A 247 -18.53 17.01 7.77
N ASP A 248 -17.41 16.34 7.74
CA ASP A 248 -16.25 16.59 8.58
C ASP A 248 -15.55 17.86 8.09
N SER A 249 -16.13 19.02 8.42
CA SER A 249 -15.46 20.28 8.17
C SER A 249 -14.27 20.41 9.10
N SER A 250 -13.21 21.11 8.65
CA SER A 250 -12.02 21.39 9.43
C SER A 250 -12.38 21.98 10.80
N LEU A 251 -12.46 21.14 11.81
CA LEU A 251 -12.54 21.52 13.19
C LEU A 251 -11.13 21.60 13.74
N ASN A 252 -10.80 22.68 14.43
CA ASN A 252 -9.53 22.85 15.16
C ASN A 252 -8.23 22.77 14.31
N ASN A 253 -8.20 23.33 13.11
CA ASN A 253 -7.05 23.32 12.20
C ASN A 253 -6.63 21.92 11.67
N ILE A 254 -7.39 20.88 11.92
CA ILE A 254 -7.16 19.55 11.36
C ILE A 254 -8.03 19.40 10.10
N ASN A 255 -7.40 19.06 8.99
CA ASN A 255 -8.12 18.78 7.77
C ASN A 255 -8.48 17.29 7.68
N TYR A 256 -9.63 16.93 8.21
CA TYR A 256 -10.16 15.56 8.14
C TYR A 256 -10.63 15.13 6.74
N LEU A 257 -10.66 16.03 5.76
CA LEU A 257 -11.13 15.72 4.40
C LEU A 257 -10.04 15.09 3.51
N ASN A 258 -8.80 15.07 3.96
CA ASN A 258 -7.68 14.56 3.16
C ASN A 258 -7.79 13.05 2.86
N ASN A 259 -8.44 12.28 3.73
CA ASN A 259 -8.63 10.84 3.62
C ASN A 259 -10.05 10.45 3.12
N ASP A 260 -10.85 11.42 2.74
CA ASP A 260 -12.20 11.22 2.20
C ASP A 260 -12.22 10.87 0.72
N THR A 261 -11.11 11.01 0.02
CA THR A 261 -11.02 10.79 -1.43
C THR A 261 -9.84 9.88 -1.77
N SER A 262 -10.10 8.91 -2.64
CA SER A 262 -9.06 8.08 -3.23
C SER A 262 -9.17 8.07 -4.74
N TYR A 263 -8.02 8.04 -5.40
CA TYR A 263 -7.88 7.94 -6.84
C TYR A 263 -7.17 6.65 -7.20
N TYR A 264 -7.66 6.01 -8.23
CA TYR A 264 -7.01 4.86 -8.82
C TYR A 264 -7.04 4.99 -10.34
N LYS A 265 -5.88 4.81 -10.97
CA LYS A 265 -5.73 4.86 -12.42
C LYS A 265 -5.54 3.45 -12.95
N VAL A 266 -6.28 3.11 -13.99
CA VAL A 266 -6.18 1.85 -14.71
C VAL A 266 -5.66 2.15 -16.10
N ASP A 267 -4.55 1.52 -16.45
CA ASP A 267 -3.94 1.66 -17.77
C ASP A 267 -4.24 0.42 -18.61
N PHE A 268 -4.96 0.60 -19.70
CA PHE A 268 -5.04 -0.37 -20.79
C PHE A 268 -3.99 0.01 -21.82
N SER A 269 -3.04 -0.85 -22.05
CA SER A 269 -1.97 -0.59 -22.99
C SER A 269 -1.82 -1.74 -24.01
N ASN A 270 -0.62 -2.17 -24.28
CA ASN A 270 -0.31 -3.29 -25.18
C ASN A 270 0.43 -4.44 -24.46
N TYR A 271 0.33 -4.50 -23.12
CA TYR A 271 1.03 -5.50 -22.32
C TYR A 271 0.14 -6.06 -21.19
N TYR A 272 0.52 -7.24 -20.72
CA TYR A 272 0.01 -7.81 -19.47
C TYR A 272 0.96 -7.46 -18.32
N SER A 273 0.41 -7.09 -17.17
CA SER A 273 1.18 -6.84 -15.96
C SER A 273 0.48 -7.43 -14.74
N TYR A 274 1.26 -8.08 -13.86
CA TYR A 274 0.82 -8.49 -12.52
C TYR A 274 1.15 -7.45 -11.45
N ASP A 275 1.99 -6.48 -11.75
CA ASP A 275 2.34 -5.36 -10.87
C ASP A 275 1.66 -4.06 -11.32
N ASP A 276 1.56 -3.09 -10.41
CA ASP A 276 0.96 -1.78 -10.65
C ASP A 276 1.96 -0.73 -11.14
N GLY A 277 3.22 -1.14 -11.40
CA GLY A 277 4.32 -0.26 -11.82
C GLY A 277 5.11 0.33 -10.66
N SER A 278 4.78 0.00 -9.42
CA SER A 278 5.57 0.32 -8.23
C SER A 278 6.35 -0.92 -7.74
N GLY A 279 7.51 -0.69 -7.14
CA GLY A 279 8.33 -1.78 -6.61
C GLY A 279 8.27 -1.82 -5.09
N GLU A 280 7.47 -2.74 -4.53
CA GLU A 280 7.34 -2.89 -3.09
C GLU A 280 8.50 -3.69 -2.49
N TYR A 281 8.94 -4.73 -3.20
CA TYR A 281 10.07 -5.57 -2.80
C TYR A 281 10.72 -6.23 -4.01
N ALA A 282 11.93 -6.74 -3.82
CA ALA A 282 12.67 -7.48 -4.81
C ALA A 282 12.78 -8.96 -4.41
N ALA A 283 12.50 -9.86 -5.34
CA ALA A 283 12.72 -11.29 -5.16
C ALA A 283 14.06 -11.70 -5.77
N GLY A 284 14.78 -12.57 -5.09
CA GLY A 284 16.06 -13.10 -5.55
C GLY A 284 16.16 -14.61 -5.33
N LEU A 285 17.14 -15.22 -6.01
CA LEU A 285 17.47 -16.63 -5.88
C LEU A 285 18.90 -16.76 -5.39
N ASN A 286 19.09 -17.53 -4.32
CA ASN A 286 20.40 -17.74 -3.68
C ASN A 286 21.11 -19.03 -4.11
N GLN A 287 20.55 -19.78 -5.06
CA GLN A 287 21.11 -21.02 -5.55
C GLN A 287 21.41 -20.95 -7.05
N LYS A 288 22.56 -21.52 -7.44
CA LYS A 288 22.93 -21.64 -8.85
C LYS A 288 21.95 -22.56 -9.59
N ASN A 289 21.54 -22.15 -10.81
CA ASN A 289 20.56 -22.84 -11.66
C ASN A 289 19.14 -22.89 -11.08
N SER A 290 18.81 -22.00 -10.17
CA SER A 290 17.43 -21.81 -9.74
C SER A 290 16.66 -20.96 -10.77
N GLU A 291 15.35 -21.12 -10.81
CA GLU A 291 14.46 -20.47 -11.76
C GLU A 291 13.39 -19.70 -11.01
N LEU A 292 13.13 -18.45 -11.43
CA LEU A 292 11.95 -17.69 -11.06
C LEU A 292 10.95 -17.83 -12.21
N ILE A 293 9.78 -18.41 -11.95
CA ILE A 293 8.79 -18.71 -12.97
C ILE A 293 7.59 -17.80 -12.76
N LEU A 294 7.15 -17.14 -13.84
CA LEU A 294 5.94 -16.34 -13.86
C LEU A 294 5.07 -16.77 -15.04
N GLU A 295 3.86 -17.21 -14.77
CA GLU A 295 2.92 -17.67 -15.78
C GLU A 295 1.97 -16.53 -16.17
N TYR A 296 1.86 -16.29 -17.48
CA TYR A 296 0.88 -15.38 -18.07
C TYR A 296 -0.14 -16.17 -18.90
N LYS A 297 -1.39 -16.01 -18.54
CA LYS A 297 -2.52 -16.55 -19.32
C LYS A 297 -3.05 -15.46 -20.25
N THR A 298 -2.82 -15.62 -21.53
CA THR A 298 -3.28 -14.64 -22.53
C THR A 298 -4.78 -14.82 -22.82
N LEU A 299 -5.51 -13.73 -22.97
CA LEU A 299 -6.95 -13.74 -23.25
C LEU A 299 -7.26 -14.02 -24.73
N LYS A 300 -6.30 -13.75 -25.60
CA LYS A 300 -6.36 -14.04 -27.04
C LYS A 300 -5.00 -14.51 -27.50
N LYS A 301 -5.01 -15.28 -28.59
CA LYS A 301 -3.79 -15.66 -29.30
C LYS A 301 -3.13 -14.42 -29.90
N ASP A 302 -1.86 -14.23 -29.60
CA ASP A 302 -1.08 -13.09 -30.07
C ASP A 302 0.41 -13.44 -30.14
N THR A 303 1.24 -12.47 -30.50
CA THR A 303 2.70 -12.62 -30.64
C THR A 303 3.40 -11.87 -29.50
N LEU A 304 4.21 -12.59 -28.73
CA LEU A 304 5.08 -11.97 -27.73
C LEU A 304 6.21 -11.23 -28.44
N THR A 305 6.26 -9.91 -28.29
CA THR A 305 7.28 -9.06 -28.93
C THR A 305 8.32 -8.57 -27.94
N HIS A 306 7.93 -8.30 -26.70
CA HIS A 306 8.80 -7.73 -25.66
C HIS A 306 8.46 -8.30 -24.29
N ILE A 307 9.48 -8.33 -23.42
CA ILE A 307 9.35 -8.63 -22.00
C ILE A 307 10.09 -7.53 -21.25
N SER A 308 9.40 -6.88 -20.33
CA SER A 308 9.98 -5.87 -19.45
C SER A 308 10.17 -6.43 -18.05
N ILE A 309 11.37 -6.28 -17.50
CA ILE A 309 11.71 -6.75 -16.15
C ILE A 309 12.36 -5.59 -15.42
N LEU A 310 11.84 -5.26 -14.23
CA LEU A 310 12.46 -4.30 -13.33
C LEU A 310 13.50 -5.02 -12.47
N PHE A 311 14.77 -4.63 -12.61
CA PHE A 311 15.84 -5.11 -11.75
C PHE A 311 16.08 -4.10 -10.62
N PRO A 312 16.13 -4.55 -9.35
CA PRO A 312 16.45 -3.65 -8.26
C PRO A 312 17.88 -3.12 -8.38
N ASN A 313 18.09 -1.88 -7.94
CA ASN A 313 19.43 -1.30 -7.90
C ASN A 313 20.19 -1.85 -6.69
N THR A 314 21.19 -2.66 -6.94
CA THR A 314 21.97 -3.35 -5.90
C THR A 314 23.41 -2.83 -5.80
N ASN A 315 23.61 -1.54 -6.05
CA ASN A 315 24.92 -0.86 -5.93
C ASN A 315 26.05 -1.53 -6.73
N ASN A 316 25.76 -2.02 -7.95
CA ASN A 316 26.74 -2.67 -8.85
C ASN A 316 27.38 -3.98 -8.32
N GLN A 317 26.75 -4.66 -7.38
CA GLN A 317 27.27 -5.92 -6.83
C GLN A 317 26.92 -7.17 -7.65
N TYR A 318 26.17 -7.01 -8.76
CA TYR A 318 25.81 -8.15 -9.62
C TYR A 318 26.75 -8.31 -10.79
N ASN A 319 27.48 -9.42 -10.79
CA ASN A 319 28.28 -9.91 -11.92
C ASN A 319 27.71 -11.22 -12.52
N GLY A 320 26.43 -11.46 -12.37
CA GLY A 320 25.77 -12.68 -12.82
C GLY A 320 25.10 -12.51 -14.19
N ASN A 321 25.07 -13.59 -14.98
CA ASN A 321 24.28 -13.67 -16.19
C ASN A 321 22.87 -14.14 -15.85
N ILE A 322 21.87 -13.42 -16.37
CA ILE A 322 20.45 -13.80 -16.30
C ILE A 322 20.04 -14.30 -17.68
N ASN A 323 19.46 -15.48 -17.75
CA ASN A 323 18.86 -16.00 -18.96
C ASN A 323 17.35 -15.88 -18.85
N LEU A 324 16.75 -15.18 -19.81
CA LEU A 324 15.31 -15.13 -19.97
C LEU A 324 14.87 -16.24 -20.92
N VAL A 325 13.91 -17.04 -20.48
CA VAL A 325 13.37 -18.13 -21.28
C VAL A 325 11.85 -18.06 -21.26
N ALA A 326 11.22 -18.13 -22.42
CA ALA A 326 9.79 -18.28 -22.52
C ALA A 326 9.44 -19.73 -22.91
N TYR A 327 8.39 -20.27 -22.29
CA TYR A 327 7.85 -21.59 -22.57
C TYR A 327 6.39 -21.46 -22.98
N ASN A 328 5.94 -22.34 -23.86
CA ASN A 328 4.52 -22.48 -24.17
C ASN A 328 3.76 -23.13 -22.99
N SER A 329 4.41 -24.13 -22.37
CA SER A 329 4.01 -24.73 -21.12
C SER A 329 5.27 -25.08 -20.32
N TYR A 330 5.20 -24.95 -18.99
CA TYR A 330 6.38 -25.18 -18.16
C TYR A 330 6.95 -26.58 -18.39
N LYS A 331 8.23 -26.61 -18.82
CA LYS A 331 9.04 -27.81 -19.17
C LYS A 331 8.61 -28.59 -20.43
N GLU A 332 7.61 -28.17 -21.19
CA GLU A 332 7.20 -28.91 -22.38
C GLU A 332 7.91 -28.44 -23.66
N GLU A 333 8.08 -27.13 -23.86
CA GLU A 333 8.74 -26.62 -25.05
C GLU A 333 9.44 -25.27 -24.81
N LYS A 334 10.72 -25.20 -25.15
CA LYS A 334 11.53 -23.98 -25.02
C LYS A 334 11.44 -23.16 -26.30
N ILE A 335 10.91 -21.94 -26.20
CA ILE A 335 10.56 -21.11 -27.37
C ILE A 335 11.65 -20.13 -27.76
N LEU A 336 12.46 -19.62 -26.83
CA LEU A 336 13.36 -18.48 -27.04
C LEU A 336 14.65 -18.73 -27.89
N ASN A 337 14.77 -19.87 -28.53
CA ASN A 337 15.91 -20.12 -29.42
C ASN A 337 15.57 -20.09 -30.92
N GLN A 338 14.38 -19.59 -31.28
CA GLN A 338 13.96 -19.54 -32.69
C GLN A 338 13.70 -18.09 -33.12
N PRO A 339 14.15 -17.67 -34.31
CA PRO A 339 13.94 -16.32 -34.82
C PRO A 339 12.55 -16.05 -35.40
N GLU A 340 11.59 -16.96 -35.26
CA GLU A 340 10.25 -16.80 -35.79
C GLU A 340 9.27 -16.35 -34.70
N PHE A 341 8.40 -15.40 -35.06
CA PHE A 341 7.30 -14.95 -34.24
C PHE A 341 6.33 -16.10 -33.93
N ILE A 342 6.24 -16.46 -32.67
CA ILE A 342 5.39 -17.56 -32.22
C ILE A 342 4.15 -16.98 -31.54
N SER A 343 2.98 -17.45 -31.94
CA SER A 343 1.73 -17.03 -31.32
C SER A 343 1.34 -18.01 -30.21
N PHE A 344 0.93 -17.48 -29.06
CA PHE A 344 0.66 -18.24 -27.84
C PHE A 344 -0.79 -18.12 -27.39
N ASP A 345 -1.31 -19.20 -26.78
CA ASP A 345 -2.50 -19.17 -25.96
C ASP A 345 -2.15 -18.94 -24.47
N ASN A 346 -0.96 -19.37 -24.04
CA ASN A 346 -0.38 -19.10 -22.72
C ASN A 346 1.13 -18.88 -22.86
N VAL A 347 1.70 -18.02 -22.04
CA VAL A 347 3.14 -17.79 -21.97
C VAL A 347 3.62 -18.03 -20.55
N VAL A 348 4.55 -18.95 -20.38
CA VAL A 348 5.28 -19.15 -19.13
C VAL A 348 6.64 -18.52 -19.25
N LEU A 349 6.90 -17.48 -18.47
CA LEU A 349 8.19 -16.82 -18.42
C LEU A 349 9.03 -17.42 -17.29
N THR A 350 10.22 -17.85 -17.62
CA THR A 350 11.19 -18.27 -16.62
C THR A 350 12.38 -17.31 -16.65
N VAL A 351 12.62 -16.65 -15.56
CA VAL A 351 13.78 -15.80 -15.35
C VAL A 351 14.83 -16.61 -14.60
N PHE A 352 15.92 -16.96 -15.28
CA PHE A 352 17.07 -17.56 -14.61
C PHE A 352 17.91 -16.43 -14.00
N ALA A 353 17.77 -16.22 -12.70
CA ALA A 353 18.66 -15.35 -11.96
C ALA A 353 19.74 -16.18 -11.25
N ALA A 354 20.98 -16.08 -11.73
CA ALA A 354 22.11 -16.56 -10.95
C ALA A 354 22.57 -15.42 -10.05
N ILE A 355 22.12 -15.39 -8.81
CA ILE A 355 22.70 -14.55 -7.77
C ILE A 355 23.91 -15.30 -7.23
N ILE A 356 25.10 -14.76 -7.42
CA ILE A 356 26.30 -15.19 -6.74
C ILE A 356 26.44 -14.23 -5.57
N THR A 357 26.21 -14.74 -4.38
CA THR A 357 26.53 -14.05 -3.11
C THR A 357 28.03 -13.96 -2.93
#